data_8538fa9f4b898f3673bb68fe3df2ede0
#
_entry.id   8538fa9f4b898f3673bb68fe3df2ede0
#
_cell.length_a   1.000
_cell.length_b   1.000
_cell.length_c   1.000
_cell.angle_alpha   90.00
_cell.angle_beta   90.00
_cell.angle_gamma   90.00
#
_symmetry.space_group_name_H-M   'P 1'
#
loop_
_entity.id
_entity.type
_entity.pdbx_description
1 polymer ?
#
loop_
_entity_poly.entity_id
_entity_poly.type
_entity_poly.pdbx_seq_one_letter_code
_entity_poly.pdbx_strand_id
1 'polypeptide(L)'
;MFLKIITEADLVRKYRNLFVRRLKTLMVEKLQVRLGHLGASTASQVIWSDNLGIWMAHEKGKASPYNHAFGIGKPLPGSFLAASCEINFPVGGIDRRIGGAFARDRRGQIFVVHRGKIGGGRKGIGKSLFDSHYRGVWALMDDGDQETVVAVIGLLKSERFPRQLAHFVHKIGHIKAEANTASPQTMLSFAEVSFREEWTGNRQGDFFRDMAGLCDQGIVIRDLYHTLKTAGFRVGNDPFRDLFLVDNQDRIRAIFHVKTDTLPISLQEGVTQLLLQSLNIPHRTRLFLALPVPPEAEVWRRLSKMNVDPLIYTWRGEKAIFPDLVSQLHRETIPTKTEHKENE
;
A
#
# COMPACT_ATOMS: atom_id res chain seq x y z
N MET A 1 -11.43 -12.28 -6.94
CA MET A 1 -11.93 -11.08 -7.65
C MET A 1 -11.49 -11.16 -9.09
N PHE A 2 -12.36 -10.90 -10.07
CA PHE A 2 -12.12 -11.18 -11.48
C PHE A 2 -12.13 -9.89 -12.30
N LEU A 3 -11.09 -9.70 -13.08
CA LEU A 3 -10.89 -8.58 -13.99
C LEU A 3 -10.85 -9.08 -15.44
N LYS A 4 -11.19 -8.23 -16.39
CA LYS A 4 -10.98 -8.47 -17.82
C LYS A 4 -10.02 -7.45 -18.38
N ILE A 5 -8.97 -7.90 -19.07
CA ILE A 5 -7.99 -7.03 -19.70
C ILE A 5 -8.65 -6.16 -20.78
N ILE A 6 -8.15 -4.95 -20.96
CA ILE A 6 -8.53 -4.02 -22.03
C ILE A 6 -7.49 -4.10 -23.13
N THR A 7 -7.92 -4.50 -24.32
CA THR A 7 -7.05 -4.81 -25.46
C THR A 7 -7.25 -3.85 -26.63
N GLU A 8 -8.36 -3.12 -26.66
CA GLU A 8 -8.71 -2.18 -27.73
C GLU A 8 -7.76 -0.98 -27.72
N ALA A 9 -7.05 -0.74 -28.81
CA ALA A 9 -6.00 0.28 -28.92
C ALA A 9 -6.49 1.69 -28.50
N ASP A 10 -7.71 2.05 -28.91
CA ASP A 10 -8.29 3.36 -28.58
C ASP A 10 -8.59 3.50 -27.08
N LEU A 11 -9.08 2.43 -26.44
CA LEU A 11 -9.32 2.41 -25.00
C LEU A 11 -8.01 2.43 -24.22
N VAL A 12 -7.01 1.64 -24.63
CA VAL A 12 -5.68 1.66 -24.02
C VAL A 12 -5.09 3.07 -24.11
N ARG A 13 -5.13 3.71 -25.27
CA ARG A 13 -4.66 5.09 -25.46
C ARG A 13 -5.41 6.08 -24.57
N LYS A 14 -6.74 5.97 -24.49
CA LYS A 14 -7.60 6.80 -23.62
C LYS A 14 -7.18 6.67 -22.14
N TYR A 15 -7.05 5.45 -21.63
CA TYR A 15 -6.72 5.20 -20.24
C TYR A 15 -5.27 5.53 -19.91
N ARG A 16 -4.33 5.33 -20.85
CA ARG A 16 -2.96 5.80 -20.72
C ARG A 16 -2.89 7.33 -20.60
N ASN A 17 -3.64 8.05 -21.40
CA ASN A 17 -3.67 9.50 -21.31
C ASN A 17 -4.27 9.97 -19.97
N LEU A 18 -5.30 9.28 -19.46
CA LEU A 18 -5.85 9.52 -18.14
C LEU A 18 -4.83 9.21 -17.04
N PHE A 19 -4.11 8.10 -17.12
CA PHE A 19 -3.04 7.69 -16.21
C PHE A 19 -1.99 8.81 -16.09
N VAL A 20 -1.44 9.26 -17.20
CA VAL A 20 -0.44 10.34 -17.21
C VAL A 20 -1.02 11.65 -16.66
N ARG A 21 -2.25 11.99 -17.00
CA ARG A 21 -2.91 13.22 -16.51
C ARG A 21 -3.10 13.19 -14.99
N ARG A 22 -3.52 12.05 -14.42
CA ARG A 22 -3.69 11.90 -12.97
C ARG A 22 -2.40 12.10 -12.21
N LEU A 23 -1.28 11.64 -12.75
CA LEU A 23 0.02 11.78 -12.10
C LEU A 23 0.60 13.19 -12.23
N LYS A 24 0.43 13.83 -13.40
CA LYS A 24 0.99 15.17 -13.67
C LYS A 24 0.50 16.25 -12.71
N THR A 25 -0.68 16.12 -12.13
CA THR A 25 -1.21 17.09 -11.17
C THR A 25 -0.38 17.19 -9.90
N LEU A 26 0.32 16.11 -9.52
CA LEU A 26 1.14 16.02 -8.31
C LEU A 26 2.65 15.98 -8.61
N MET A 27 3.04 15.81 -9.86
CA MET A 27 4.43 15.73 -10.32
C MET A 27 4.81 17.03 -11.05
N VAL A 28 5.38 17.98 -10.33
CA VAL A 28 5.53 19.35 -10.82
C VAL A 28 6.97 19.75 -11.15
N GLU A 29 7.97 19.21 -10.44
CA GLU A 29 9.38 19.55 -10.65
C GLU A 29 9.98 18.72 -11.77
N LYS A 30 10.51 19.40 -12.80
CA LYS A 30 11.18 18.75 -13.95
C LYS A 30 12.67 18.79 -13.79
N LEU A 31 13.30 17.63 -13.91
CA LEU A 31 14.76 17.48 -13.72
C LEU A 31 15.36 16.75 -14.93
N GLN A 32 16.52 17.23 -15.40
CA GLN A 32 17.30 16.54 -16.43
C GLN A 32 18.24 15.54 -15.74
N VAL A 33 18.21 14.29 -16.20
CA VAL A 33 18.95 13.17 -15.59
C VAL A 33 19.45 12.23 -16.68
N ARG A 34 20.24 11.23 -16.29
CA ARG A 34 20.63 10.11 -17.16
C ARG A 34 19.92 8.83 -16.69
N LEU A 35 18.99 8.31 -17.48
CA LEU A 35 18.34 7.04 -17.17
C LEU A 35 19.17 5.87 -17.71
N GLY A 36 19.49 4.93 -16.81
CA GLY A 36 20.16 3.70 -17.16
C GLY A 36 19.18 2.61 -17.59
N HIS A 37 19.48 1.95 -18.70
CA HIS A 37 18.76 0.77 -19.17
C HIS A 37 19.75 -0.21 -19.81
N LEU A 38 19.82 -1.45 -19.28
CA LEU A 38 20.63 -2.56 -19.83
C LEU A 38 22.06 -2.18 -20.25
N GLY A 39 22.80 -1.45 -19.40
CA GLY A 39 24.20 -1.07 -19.66
C GLY A 39 24.40 0.20 -20.49
N ALA A 40 23.33 0.82 -20.97
CA ALA A 40 23.33 2.12 -21.63
C ALA A 40 22.70 3.19 -20.74
N SER A 41 23.01 4.46 -20.99
CA SER A 41 22.34 5.59 -20.36
C SER A 41 21.89 6.62 -21.39
N THR A 42 20.68 7.10 -21.23
CA THR A 42 20.08 8.11 -22.12
C THR A 42 19.74 9.36 -21.32
N ALA A 43 20.07 10.54 -21.87
CA ALA A 43 19.59 11.80 -21.30
C ALA A 43 18.06 11.83 -21.33
N SER A 44 17.45 12.08 -20.18
CA SER A 44 16.01 12.01 -20.03
C SER A 44 15.51 13.08 -19.07
N GLN A 45 14.28 13.54 -19.31
CA GLN A 45 13.59 14.40 -18.38
C GLN A 45 12.70 13.56 -17.47
N VAL A 46 12.87 13.69 -16.17
CA VAL A 46 11.97 13.11 -15.16
C VAL A 46 11.16 14.22 -14.50
N ILE A 47 10.01 13.83 -13.97
CA ILE A 47 9.15 14.72 -13.20
C ILE A 47 9.08 14.18 -11.79
N TRP A 48 9.39 15.02 -10.79
CA TRP A 48 9.42 14.69 -9.38
C TRP A 48 8.17 15.17 -8.64
N SER A 49 7.77 14.45 -7.61
CA SER A 49 6.72 14.84 -6.65
C SER A 49 7.21 14.65 -5.21
N ASP A 50 7.34 15.76 -4.47
CA ASP A 50 7.67 15.71 -3.04
C ASP A 50 6.58 14.98 -2.23
N ASN A 51 5.30 15.20 -2.57
CA ASN A 51 4.17 14.57 -1.86
C ASN A 51 4.11 13.04 -2.03
N LEU A 52 4.53 12.54 -3.18
CA LEU A 52 4.52 11.11 -3.49
C LEU A 52 5.86 10.42 -3.15
N GLY A 53 6.95 11.19 -3.06
CA GLY A 53 8.30 10.67 -2.85
C GLY A 53 8.84 9.86 -4.03
N ILE A 54 8.30 10.08 -5.24
CA ILE A 54 8.68 9.36 -6.47
C ILE A 54 8.92 10.31 -7.64
N TRP A 55 9.74 9.87 -8.58
CA TRP A 55 9.88 10.49 -9.89
C TRP A 55 9.29 9.59 -10.98
N MET A 56 8.90 10.21 -12.09
CA MET A 56 8.39 9.54 -13.28
C MET A 56 9.12 10.02 -14.53
N ALA A 57 9.57 9.08 -15.36
CA ALA A 57 9.89 9.31 -16.76
C ALA A 57 8.82 8.66 -17.65
N HIS A 58 8.43 9.34 -18.71
CA HIS A 58 7.53 8.77 -19.71
C HIS A 58 7.94 9.22 -21.11
N GLU A 59 7.89 8.32 -22.05
CA GLU A 59 8.12 8.65 -23.45
C GLU A 59 6.95 9.43 -24.02
N LYS A 60 7.28 10.50 -24.75
CA LYS A 60 6.31 11.28 -25.51
C LYS A 60 6.24 10.69 -26.92
N GLY A 61 5.04 10.30 -27.36
CA GLY A 61 4.84 9.86 -28.73
C GLY A 61 3.99 8.60 -28.86
N LYS A 62 3.99 8.03 -30.07
CA LYS A 62 3.26 6.82 -30.45
C LYS A 62 4.12 5.55 -30.31
N ALA A 63 5.09 5.56 -29.38
CA ALA A 63 5.96 4.41 -29.17
C ALA A 63 5.15 3.18 -28.70
N SER A 64 5.53 2.02 -29.18
CA SER A 64 5.00 0.74 -28.73
C SER A 64 6.13 -0.03 -28.04
N PRO A 65 6.01 -0.37 -26.76
CA PRO A 65 4.92 -0.08 -25.80
C PRO A 65 4.95 1.36 -25.26
N TYR A 66 3.90 1.77 -24.58
CA TYR A 66 3.91 3.02 -23.81
C TYR A 66 4.74 2.85 -22.54
N ASN A 67 5.95 3.41 -22.53
CA ASN A 67 6.91 3.25 -21.43
C ASN A 67 6.72 4.31 -20.33
N HIS A 68 6.67 3.85 -19.07
CA HIS A 68 6.62 4.69 -17.89
C HIS A 68 7.55 4.09 -16.85
N ALA A 69 8.65 4.79 -16.55
CA ALA A 69 9.60 4.41 -15.51
C ALA A 69 9.39 5.26 -14.27
N PHE A 70 9.49 4.64 -13.12
CA PHE A 70 9.34 5.27 -11.81
C PHE A 70 10.53 4.94 -10.92
N GLY A 71 10.88 5.87 -10.03
CA GLY A 71 11.86 5.62 -8.99
C GLY A 71 11.58 6.42 -7.74
N ILE A 72 12.31 6.11 -6.68
CA ILE A 72 12.16 6.63 -5.33
C ILE A 72 13.27 7.63 -5.04
N GLY A 73 12.99 8.62 -4.22
CA GLY A 73 13.92 9.65 -3.81
C GLY A 73 14.08 10.78 -4.84
N LYS A 74 14.38 11.98 -4.35
CA LYS A 74 14.52 13.16 -5.19
C LYS A 74 15.78 13.06 -6.06
N PRO A 75 15.65 13.11 -7.40
CA PRO A 75 16.81 13.08 -8.28
C PRO A 75 17.65 14.36 -8.15
N LEU A 76 18.97 14.22 -8.27
CA LEU A 76 19.83 15.35 -8.47
C LEU A 76 19.97 15.64 -9.97
N PRO A 77 19.99 16.92 -10.40
CA PRO A 77 20.21 17.26 -11.80
C PRO A 77 21.50 16.62 -12.35
N GLY A 78 21.42 16.03 -13.54
CA GLY A 78 22.56 15.36 -14.18
C GLY A 78 22.93 13.97 -13.61
N SER A 79 22.32 13.54 -12.50
CA SER A 79 22.62 12.23 -11.89
C SER A 79 22.18 11.05 -12.76
N PHE A 80 22.84 9.91 -12.52
CA PHE A 80 22.43 8.63 -13.10
C PHE A 80 21.34 8.00 -12.24
N LEU A 81 20.23 7.63 -12.87
CA LEU A 81 19.10 6.99 -12.21
C LEU A 81 18.80 5.61 -12.81
N ALA A 82 18.49 4.66 -11.94
CA ALA A 82 17.89 3.40 -12.31
C ALA A 82 16.43 3.38 -11.87
N ALA A 83 15.53 2.91 -12.72
CA ALA A 83 14.11 2.79 -12.39
C ALA A 83 13.89 1.72 -11.31
N SER A 84 13.15 2.09 -10.25
CA SER A 84 12.66 1.12 -9.26
C SER A 84 11.58 0.23 -9.86
N CYS A 85 10.72 0.81 -10.69
CA CYS A 85 9.59 0.10 -11.28
C CYS A 85 9.28 0.65 -12.68
N GLU A 86 8.83 -0.22 -13.59
CA GLU A 86 8.29 0.16 -14.89
C GLU A 86 6.85 -0.31 -14.98
N ILE A 87 5.95 0.60 -15.37
CA ILE A 87 4.53 0.30 -15.61
C ILE A 87 4.23 0.64 -17.06
N ASN A 88 4.59 -0.29 -17.92
CA ASN A 88 4.48 -0.14 -19.37
C ASN A 88 3.16 -0.76 -19.85
N PHE A 89 2.55 -0.18 -20.88
CA PHE A 89 1.29 -0.67 -21.47
C PHE A 89 1.48 -1.00 -22.94
N PRO A 90 0.88 -2.11 -23.45
CA PRO A 90 0.84 -2.36 -24.88
C PRO A 90 0.02 -1.26 -25.57
N VAL A 91 0.27 -1.02 -26.86
CA VAL A 91 -0.54 -0.05 -27.64
C VAL A 91 -1.93 -0.60 -27.92
N GLY A 92 -2.05 -1.91 -28.03
CA GLY A 92 -3.27 -2.68 -28.23
C GLY A 92 -2.96 -4.16 -28.18
N GLY A 93 -3.97 -5.01 -28.12
CA GLY A 93 -3.80 -6.45 -27.97
C GLY A 93 -3.25 -6.86 -26.61
N ILE A 94 -2.71 -8.08 -26.55
CA ILE A 94 -2.13 -8.66 -25.34
C ILE A 94 -0.64 -8.89 -25.59
N ASP A 95 0.21 -8.24 -24.80
CA ASP A 95 1.64 -8.58 -24.71
C ASP A 95 1.99 -8.90 -23.26
N ARG A 96 2.10 -10.20 -22.97
CA ARG A 96 2.41 -10.70 -21.63
C ARG A 96 3.85 -10.44 -21.19
N ARG A 97 4.74 -9.97 -22.08
CA ARG A 97 6.10 -9.53 -21.73
C ARG A 97 6.07 -8.18 -21.01
N ILE A 98 5.03 -7.38 -21.24
CA ILE A 98 4.80 -6.08 -20.63
C ILE A 98 4.15 -6.28 -19.25
N GLY A 99 4.71 -5.61 -18.21
CA GLY A 99 4.25 -5.77 -16.83
C GLY A 99 2.88 -5.15 -16.57
N GLY A 100 2.63 -3.95 -17.08
CA GLY A 100 1.39 -3.20 -16.83
C GLY A 100 0.25 -3.55 -17.79
N ALA A 101 -0.99 -3.41 -17.30
CA ALA A 101 -2.19 -3.47 -18.13
C ALA A 101 -3.31 -2.60 -17.52
N PHE A 102 -4.29 -2.25 -18.33
CA PHE A 102 -5.58 -1.76 -17.87
C PHE A 102 -6.56 -2.93 -17.87
N ALA A 103 -7.33 -3.05 -16.78
CA ALA A 103 -8.33 -4.10 -16.67
C ALA A 103 -9.63 -3.54 -16.11
N ARG A 104 -10.75 -4.17 -16.46
CA ARG A 104 -12.09 -3.74 -16.09
C ARG A 104 -12.75 -4.80 -15.22
N ASP A 105 -13.39 -4.38 -14.13
CA ASP A 105 -14.23 -5.24 -13.30
C ASP A 105 -15.65 -5.39 -13.89
N ARG A 106 -16.49 -6.17 -13.23
CA ARG A 106 -17.89 -6.39 -13.64
C ARG A 106 -18.76 -5.13 -13.54
N ARG A 107 -18.35 -4.12 -12.75
CA ARG A 107 -19.03 -2.83 -12.60
C ARG A 107 -18.56 -1.79 -13.61
N GLY A 108 -17.64 -2.16 -14.52
CA GLY A 108 -17.06 -1.25 -15.51
C GLY A 108 -15.99 -0.32 -14.96
N GLN A 109 -15.52 -0.52 -13.72
CA GLN A 109 -14.43 0.25 -13.13
C GLN A 109 -13.10 -0.17 -13.76
N ILE A 110 -12.22 0.81 -14.01
CA ILE A 110 -10.93 0.59 -14.67
C ILE A 110 -9.80 0.63 -13.66
N PHE A 111 -9.10 -0.48 -13.56
CA PHE A 111 -7.94 -0.64 -12.69
C PHE A 111 -6.66 -0.66 -13.51
N VAL A 112 -5.59 -0.14 -12.90
CA VAL A 112 -4.21 -0.35 -13.35
C VAL A 112 -3.69 -1.58 -12.61
N VAL A 113 -3.17 -2.54 -13.37
CA VAL A 113 -2.66 -3.80 -12.83
C VAL A 113 -1.24 -4.08 -13.29
N HIS A 114 -0.54 -4.96 -12.59
CA HIS A 114 0.83 -5.34 -12.91
C HIS A 114 1.04 -6.86 -12.79
N ARG A 115 1.67 -7.47 -13.80
CA ARG A 115 1.93 -8.92 -13.88
C ARG A 115 3.14 -9.38 -13.05
N GLY A 116 3.73 -8.50 -12.23
CA GLY A 116 4.87 -8.83 -11.38
C GLY A 116 6.23 -8.90 -12.08
N LYS A 117 6.34 -8.44 -13.32
CA LYS A 117 7.60 -8.41 -14.06
C LYS A 117 8.46 -7.20 -13.68
N ILE A 118 9.17 -7.29 -12.57
CA ILE A 118 9.94 -6.19 -11.99
C ILE A 118 11.44 -6.22 -12.30
N GLY A 119 11.94 -7.26 -12.98
CA GLY A 119 13.37 -7.58 -13.04
C GLY A 119 14.24 -6.66 -13.86
N GLY A 120 13.73 -6.07 -14.95
CA GLY A 120 14.56 -5.27 -15.87
C GLY A 120 15.81 -6.00 -16.38
N GLY A 121 15.77 -7.34 -16.53
CA GLY A 121 16.90 -8.16 -16.98
C GLY A 121 17.90 -8.56 -15.89
N ARG A 122 17.74 -8.15 -14.64
CA ARG A 122 18.64 -8.54 -13.54
C ARG A 122 18.36 -9.97 -13.05
N LYS A 123 19.43 -10.78 -12.95
CA LYS A 123 19.34 -12.15 -12.41
C LYS A 123 18.81 -12.13 -10.95
N GLY A 124 17.87 -13.01 -10.64
CA GLY A 124 17.27 -13.11 -9.30
C GLY A 124 16.16 -12.12 -9.00
N ILE A 125 16.01 -11.05 -9.77
CA ILE A 125 14.95 -10.07 -9.62
C ILE A 125 13.90 -10.32 -10.72
N GLY A 126 12.76 -10.87 -10.35
CA GLY A 126 11.72 -11.22 -11.34
C GLY A 126 10.37 -11.49 -10.70
N LYS A 127 9.50 -12.18 -11.46
CA LYS A 127 8.14 -12.48 -11.01
C LYS A 127 8.12 -13.31 -9.72
N SER A 128 8.98 -14.30 -9.57
CA SER A 128 9.03 -15.15 -8.37
C SER A 128 9.34 -14.34 -7.11
N LEU A 129 10.33 -13.44 -7.17
CA LEU A 129 10.65 -12.54 -6.05
C LEU A 129 9.47 -11.62 -5.74
N PHE A 130 8.82 -11.08 -6.77
CA PHE A 130 7.65 -10.24 -6.60
C PHE A 130 6.51 -11.01 -5.92
N ASP A 131 6.16 -12.20 -6.43
CA ASP A 131 5.06 -13.01 -5.91
C ASP A 131 5.27 -13.41 -4.44
N SER A 132 6.52 -13.66 -4.02
CA SER A 132 6.85 -14.06 -2.65
C SER A 132 6.85 -12.89 -1.65
N HIS A 133 7.17 -11.67 -2.08
CA HIS A 133 7.38 -10.53 -1.18
C HIS A 133 6.29 -9.44 -1.29
N TYR A 134 5.59 -9.36 -2.43
CA TYR A 134 4.60 -8.30 -2.60
C TYR A 134 3.40 -8.50 -1.67
N ARG A 135 3.18 -7.52 -0.78
CA ARG A 135 2.03 -7.41 0.10
C ARG A 135 1.11 -6.31 -0.42
N GLY A 136 0.07 -6.68 -1.12
CA GLY A 136 -0.89 -5.76 -1.72
C GLY A 136 -2.07 -6.50 -2.29
N VAL A 137 -2.87 -5.81 -3.10
CA VAL A 137 -4.11 -6.36 -3.66
C VAL A 137 -3.79 -7.24 -4.86
N TRP A 138 -4.36 -8.44 -4.87
CA TRP A 138 -4.25 -9.40 -5.95
C TRP A 138 -5.61 -9.64 -6.61
N ALA A 139 -5.62 -9.85 -7.90
CA ALA A 139 -6.81 -10.24 -8.64
C ALA A 139 -6.48 -11.31 -9.68
N LEU A 140 -7.47 -12.12 -10.04
CA LEU A 140 -7.43 -12.96 -11.21
C LEU A 140 -7.91 -12.14 -12.41
N MET A 141 -7.16 -12.13 -13.48
CA MET A 141 -7.45 -11.38 -14.69
C MET A 141 -7.59 -12.33 -15.87
N ASP A 142 -8.72 -12.21 -16.59
CA ASP A 142 -8.87 -12.77 -17.94
C ASP A 142 -7.91 -12.03 -18.86
N ASP A 143 -6.84 -12.70 -19.26
CA ASP A 143 -5.75 -12.21 -20.11
C ASP A 143 -5.87 -12.79 -21.53
N GLY A 144 -7.10 -12.94 -21.99
CA GLY A 144 -7.48 -13.45 -23.31
C GLY A 144 -7.74 -14.96 -23.33
N ASP A 145 -6.74 -15.77 -23.62
CA ASP A 145 -6.80 -17.23 -23.70
C ASP A 145 -6.43 -17.93 -22.37
N GLN A 146 -6.05 -17.16 -21.36
CA GLN A 146 -5.68 -17.67 -20.04
C GLN A 146 -6.07 -16.70 -18.92
N GLU A 147 -6.11 -17.22 -17.71
CA GLU A 147 -6.25 -16.45 -16.50
C GLU A 147 -4.86 -16.18 -15.89
N THR A 148 -4.63 -14.95 -15.45
CA THR A 148 -3.35 -14.53 -14.86
C THR A 148 -3.59 -13.83 -13.53
N VAL A 149 -2.85 -14.24 -12.49
CA VAL A 149 -2.82 -13.51 -11.22
C VAL A 149 -2.00 -12.23 -11.40
N VAL A 150 -2.59 -11.10 -11.05
CA VAL A 150 -2.00 -9.77 -11.19
C VAL A 150 -2.10 -8.98 -9.89
N ALA A 151 -1.11 -8.14 -9.65
CA ALA A 151 -1.19 -7.13 -8.59
C ALA A 151 -2.06 -5.97 -9.07
N VAL A 152 -3.00 -5.53 -8.24
CA VAL A 152 -3.84 -4.36 -8.51
C VAL A 152 -3.15 -3.14 -7.91
N ILE A 153 -2.76 -2.18 -8.77
CA ILE A 153 -2.12 -0.93 -8.35
C ILE A 153 -3.16 0.02 -7.78
N GLY A 154 -4.28 0.21 -8.49
CA GLY A 154 -5.33 1.10 -8.04
C GLY A 154 -6.44 1.33 -9.06
N LEU A 155 -7.51 1.99 -8.59
CA LEU A 155 -8.64 2.43 -9.40
C LEU A 155 -8.26 3.72 -10.15
N LEU A 156 -8.13 3.65 -11.48
CA LEU A 156 -7.60 4.74 -12.33
C LEU A 156 -8.34 6.09 -12.17
N LYS A 157 -9.65 6.04 -11.92
CA LYS A 157 -10.46 7.25 -11.73
C LYS A 157 -10.50 7.78 -10.29
N SER A 158 -9.98 7.03 -9.31
CA SER A 158 -9.91 7.47 -7.92
C SER A 158 -9.05 8.73 -7.78
N GLU A 159 -9.46 9.67 -6.92
CA GLU A 159 -8.62 10.81 -6.55
C GLU A 159 -7.32 10.34 -5.88
N ARG A 160 -7.37 9.22 -5.17
CA ARG A 160 -6.24 8.59 -4.46
C ARG A 160 -5.30 7.76 -5.36
N PHE A 161 -5.64 7.60 -6.65
CA PHE A 161 -4.84 6.79 -7.58
C PHE A 161 -3.34 7.16 -7.61
N PRO A 162 -2.92 8.42 -7.62
CA PRO A 162 -1.49 8.76 -7.59
C PRO A 162 -0.78 8.24 -6.33
N ARG A 163 -1.44 8.26 -5.18
CA ARG A 163 -0.91 7.73 -3.91
C ARG A 163 -0.88 6.20 -3.92
N GLN A 164 -1.91 5.53 -4.48
CA GLN A 164 -1.93 4.07 -4.67
C GLN A 164 -0.75 3.62 -5.55
N LEU A 165 -0.49 4.35 -6.65
CA LEU A 165 0.64 4.09 -7.51
C LEU A 165 1.98 4.34 -6.82
N ALA A 166 2.14 5.45 -6.12
CA ALA A 166 3.36 5.74 -5.36
C ALA A 166 3.64 4.63 -4.33
N HIS A 167 2.62 4.20 -3.60
CA HIS A 167 2.71 3.08 -2.66
C HIS A 167 3.19 1.79 -3.33
N PHE A 168 2.67 1.46 -4.53
CA PHE A 168 3.15 0.33 -5.32
C PHE A 168 4.63 0.49 -5.69
N VAL A 169 5.05 1.67 -6.18
CA VAL A 169 6.45 1.95 -6.57
C VAL A 169 7.39 1.80 -5.37
N HIS A 170 7.03 2.34 -4.21
CA HIS A 170 7.81 2.19 -2.97
C HIS A 170 7.97 0.71 -2.59
N LYS A 171 6.89 -0.07 -2.61
CA LYS A 171 6.98 -1.53 -2.35
C LYS A 171 7.95 -2.25 -3.28
N ILE A 172 7.87 -1.96 -4.59
CA ILE A 172 8.79 -2.58 -5.55
C ILE A 172 10.25 -2.17 -5.29
N GLY A 173 10.47 -0.90 -4.94
CA GLY A 173 11.80 -0.42 -4.57
C GLY A 173 12.38 -1.15 -3.37
N HIS A 174 11.60 -1.35 -2.32
CA HIS A 174 12.01 -2.09 -1.12
C HIS A 174 12.27 -3.56 -1.41
N ILE A 175 11.37 -4.27 -2.13
CA ILE A 175 11.58 -5.66 -2.55
C ILE A 175 12.92 -5.82 -3.29
N LYS A 176 13.25 -4.88 -4.19
CA LYS A 176 14.53 -4.91 -4.91
C LYS A 176 15.73 -4.59 -4.02
N ALA A 177 15.59 -3.68 -3.06
CA ALA A 177 16.65 -3.33 -2.13
C ALA A 177 16.98 -4.52 -1.21
N GLU A 178 15.99 -5.18 -0.66
CA GLU A 178 16.16 -6.38 0.17
C GLU A 178 16.86 -7.52 -0.60
N ALA A 179 16.47 -7.76 -1.85
CA ALA A 179 17.13 -8.76 -2.69
C ALA A 179 18.61 -8.46 -2.96
N ASN A 180 19.01 -7.19 -2.97
CA ASN A 180 20.40 -6.78 -3.15
C ASN A 180 21.22 -6.84 -1.85
N THR A 181 20.57 -6.79 -0.67
CA THR A 181 21.22 -6.79 0.66
C THR A 181 21.22 -8.15 1.34
N ALA A 182 20.64 -9.18 0.72
CA ALA A 182 20.57 -10.55 1.27
C ALA A 182 21.96 -11.21 1.40
N SER A 183 22.73 -10.74 2.38
CA SER A 183 23.79 -11.50 3.04
C SER A 183 23.16 -12.21 4.24
N PRO A 184 23.45 -13.49 4.51
CA PRO A 184 22.76 -14.29 5.54
C PRO A 184 22.96 -13.86 6.99
N GLN A 185 23.66 -12.77 7.24
CA GLN A 185 24.13 -12.39 8.58
C GLN A 185 23.36 -11.28 9.31
N THR A 186 22.23 -10.78 8.76
CA THR A 186 21.52 -9.65 9.40
C THR A 186 20.25 -10.08 10.16
N MET A 187 20.18 -11.30 10.68
CA MET A 187 18.99 -11.78 11.40
C MET A 187 19.01 -11.60 12.92
N LEU A 188 19.97 -10.89 13.50
CA LEU A 188 20.06 -10.72 14.96
C LEU A 188 20.49 -9.32 15.42
N SER A 189 20.03 -8.27 14.78
CA SER A 189 19.97 -6.96 15.45
C SER A 189 18.56 -6.81 16.00
N PHE A 190 18.46 -6.50 17.29
CA PHE A 190 17.23 -6.02 17.92
C PHE A 190 16.66 -4.94 17.01
N ALA A 191 15.54 -5.24 16.32
CA ALA A 191 15.04 -4.43 15.25
C ALA A 191 14.71 -3.05 15.83
N GLU A 192 15.45 -2.05 15.41
CA GLU A 192 15.10 -0.66 15.64
C GLU A 192 13.63 -0.48 15.25
N VAL A 193 12.83 0.04 16.17
CA VAL A 193 11.39 0.25 15.92
C VAL A 193 11.26 1.22 14.76
N SER A 194 10.94 0.69 13.61
CA SER A 194 10.87 1.42 12.35
C SER A 194 9.56 1.12 11.61
N PHE A 195 9.13 2.09 10.82
CA PHE A 195 8.02 1.90 9.89
C PHE A 195 8.59 1.45 8.53
N ARG A 196 8.08 0.34 8.02
CA ARG A 196 8.44 -0.19 6.70
C ARG A 196 7.21 -0.28 5.81
N GLU A 197 7.25 0.46 4.71
CA GLU A 197 6.11 0.58 3.80
C GLU A 197 5.78 -0.73 3.07
N GLU A 198 6.76 -1.59 2.84
CA GLU A 198 6.58 -2.91 2.24
C GLU A 198 5.68 -3.85 3.04
N TRP A 199 5.57 -3.64 4.35
CA TRP A 199 4.71 -4.43 5.22
C TRP A 199 3.26 -3.94 5.28
N THR A 200 2.98 -2.77 4.71
CA THR A 200 1.61 -2.24 4.67
C THR A 200 0.78 -2.91 3.57
N GLY A 201 -0.50 -3.14 3.82
CA GLY A 201 -1.45 -3.65 2.83
C GLY A 201 -1.92 -5.09 3.08
N ASN A 202 -2.73 -5.59 2.15
CA ASN A 202 -3.49 -6.82 2.35
C ASN A 202 -2.61 -8.08 2.38
N ARG A 203 -2.93 -8.99 3.32
CA ARG A 203 -2.29 -10.29 3.50
C ARG A 203 -3.26 -11.36 3.03
N GLN A 204 -3.14 -11.83 1.80
CA GLN A 204 -3.85 -12.97 1.19
C GLN A 204 -5.30 -13.28 1.66
N GLY A 205 -6.23 -13.39 0.72
CA GLY A 205 -7.53 -14.06 0.92
C GLY A 205 -8.80 -13.30 0.54
N ASP A 206 -8.74 -12.05 0.08
CA ASP A 206 -9.93 -11.22 -0.12
C ASP A 206 -10.50 -11.26 -1.55
N PHE A 207 -11.03 -12.40 -1.98
CA PHE A 207 -11.62 -12.55 -3.31
C PHE A 207 -13.01 -11.88 -3.49
N PHE A 208 -13.66 -11.40 -2.42
CA PHE A 208 -15.04 -10.92 -2.46
C PHE A 208 -15.24 -9.45 -2.04
N ARG A 209 -14.17 -8.70 -1.76
CA ARG A 209 -14.23 -7.33 -1.24
C ARG A 209 -14.18 -6.25 -2.32
N ASP A 210 -14.52 -5.01 -1.92
CA ASP A 210 -14.33 -3.84 -2.78
C ASP A 210 -12.83 -3.62 -3.04
N MET A 211 -12.41 -3.93 -4.26
CA MET A 211 -11.01 -3.83 -4.70
C MET A 211 -10.47 -2.40 -4.62
N ALA A 212 -11.32 -1.41 -4.85
CA ALA A 212 -10.92 0.00 -4.77
C ALA A 212 -10.58 0.37 -3.32
N GLY A 213 -11.41 -0.06 -2.36
CA GLY A 213 -11.14 0.13 -0.94
C GLY A 213 -9.86 -0.57 -0.49
N LEU A 214 -9.63 -1.81 -0.92
CA LEU A 214 -8.41 -2.55 -0.57
C LEU A 214 -7.13 -1.84 -1.05
N CYS A 215 -7.17 -1.18 -2.22
CA CYS A 215 -6.04 -0.39 -2.71
C CYS A 215 -5.75 0.84 -1.82
N ASP A 216 -6.71 1.29 -1.02
CA ASP A 216 -6.55 2.43 -0.11
C ASP A 216 -5.95 2.04 1.25
N GLN A 217 -5.96 0.76 1.63
CA GLN A 217 -5.52 0.32 2.97
C GLN A 217 -4.11 0.81 3.31
N GLY A 218 -3.15 0.64 2.40
CA GLY A 218 -1.78 1.11 2.60
C GLY A 218 -1.67 2.62 2.77
N ILE A 219 -2.55 3.39 2.10
CA ILE A 219 -2.62 4.84 2.25
C ILE A 219 -3.10 5.21 3.66
N VAL A 220 -4.17 4.54 4.15
CA VAL A 220 -4.71 4.76 5.50
C VAL A 220 -3.67 4.44 6.57
N ILE A 221 -2.95 3.32 6.44
CA ILE A 221 -1.86 2.93 7.35
C ILE A 221 -0.75 4.00 7.38
N ARG A 222 -0.35 4.50 6.20
CA ARG A 222 0.68 5.54 6.10
C ARG A 222 0.23 6.86 6.73
N ASP A 223 -1.02 7.27 6.52
CA ASP A 223 -1.58 8.49 7.11
C ASP A 223 -1.69 8.38 8.63
N LEU A 224 -2.10 7.20 9.15
CA LEU A 224 -2.12 6.91 10.57
C LEU A 224 -0.71 6.97 11.18
N TYR A 225 0.27 6.35 10.51
CA TYR A 225 1.68 6.44 10.90
C TYR A 225 2.15 7.89 11.03
N HIS A 226 1.91 8.72 10.01
CA HIS A 226 2.32 10.12 10.03
C HIS A 226 1.62 10.91 11.14
N THR A 227 0.32 10.66 11.37
CA THR A 227 -0.43 11.32 12.45
C THR A 227 0.15 10.97 13.82
N LEU A 228 0.43 9.69 14.07
CA LEU A 228 1.05 9.21 15.31
C LEU A 228 2.46 9.77 15.49
N LYS A 229 3.27 9.77 14.42
CA LYS A 229 4.64 10.30 14.46
C LYS A 229 4.66 11.80 14.76
N THR A 230 3.77 12.57 14.13
CA THR A 230 3.63 14.01 14.36
C THR A 230 3.16 14.31 15.79
N ALA A 231 2.36 13.43 16.38
CA ALA A 231 1.94 13.52 17.78
C ALA A 231 3.04 13.07 18.78
N GLY A 232 4.24 12.74 18.31
CA GLY A 232 5.40 12.42 19.15
C GLY A 232 5.51 10.95 19.58
N PHE A 233 4.66 10.05 19.05
CA PHE A 233 4.72 8.63 19.40
C PHE A 233 5.87 7.91 18.68
N ARG A 234 6.41 6.88 19.33
CA ARG A 234 7.32 5.91 18.71
C ARG A 234 6.48 4.82 18.04
N VAL A 235 6.51 4.78 16.72
CA VAL A 235 5.63 3.95 15.88
C VAL A 235 6.46 3.00 15.03
N GLY A 236 6.04 1.74 14.98
CA GLY A 236 6.60 0.74 14.08
C GLY A 236 5.52 -0.12 13.45
N ASN A 237 5.93 -0.95 12.52
CA ASN A 237 5.15 -2.04 11.96
C ASN A 237 6.04 -3.29 11.77
N ASP A 238 5.42 -4.43 11.50
CA ASP A 238 6.12 -5.67 11.19
C ASP A 238 5.28 -6.51 10.20
N PRO A 239 5.78 -7.67 9.75
CA PRO A 239 5.03 -8.54 8.83
C PRO A 239 3.67 -9.00 9.35
N PHE A 240 3.39 -8.87 10.65
CA PHE A 240 2.16 -9.34 11.31
C PHE A 240 1.23 -8.20 11.71
N ARG A 241 1.75 -6.99 12.00
CA ARG A 241 1.00 -5.85 12.53
C ARG A 241 1.04 -4.68 11.56
N ASP A 242 -0.11 -4.07 11.30
CA ASP A 242 -0.17 -2.87 10.43
C ASP A 242 0.61 -1.71 11.06
N LEU A 243 0.34 -1.40 12.34
CA LEU A 243 1.10 -0.46 13.15
C LEU A 243 1.06 -0.86 14.63
N PHE A 244 2.09 -0.46 15.36
CA PHE A 244 2.11 -0.53 16.82
C PHE A 244 2.86 0.65 17.43
N LEU A 245 2.52 0.99 18.67
CA LEU A 245 3.22 1.97 19.49
C LEU A 245 4.08 1.27 20.51
N VAL A 246 5.27 1.82 20.76
CA VAL A 246 6.14 1.37 21.84
C VAL A 246 6.43 2.49 22.83
N ASP A 247 6.63 2.11 24.08
CA ASP A 247 7.12 3.02 25.13
C ASP A 247 8.66 3.17 25.08
N ASN A 248 9.20 3.93 26.04
CA ASN A 248 10.64 4.16 26.14
C ASN A 248 11.45 2.89 26.52
N GLN A 249 10.77 1.80 26.87
CA GLN A 249 11.37 0.50 27.17
C GLN A 249 11.15 -0.52 26.04
N ASP A 250 10.80 -0.05 24.84
CA ASP A 250 10.47 -0.84 23.63
C ASP A 250 9.31 -1.82 23.80
N ARG A 251 8.45 -1.62 24.81
CA ARG A 251 7.27 -2.46 25.03
C ARG A 251 6.10 -1.97 24.19
N ILE A 252 5.41 -2.88 23.50
CA ILE A 252 4.24 -2.56 22.66
C ILE A 252 3.07 -2.15 23.57
N ARG A 253 2.59 -0.92 23.44
CA ARG A 253 1.50 -0.33 24.24
C ARG A 253 0.17 -0.28 23.50
N ALA A 254 0.22 -0.21 22.18
CA ALA A 254 -0.97 -0.24 21.35
C ALA A 254 -0.68 -0.96 20.02
N ILE A 255 -1.69 -1.64 19.47
CA ILE A 255 -1.68 -2.24 18.15
C ILE A 255 -2.85 -1.65 17.36
N PHE A 256 -2.59 -1.31 16.11
CA PHE A 256 -3.60 -0.82 15.17
C PHE A 256 -3.75 -1.79 14.01
N HIS A 257 -5.00 -2.06 13.64
CA HIS A 257 -5.32 -2.77 12.41
C HIS A 257 -6.30 -1.96 11.58
N VAL A 258 -6.06 -1.84 10.28
CA VAL A 258 -6.83 -0.97 9.38
C VAL A 258 -7.74 -1.81 8.51
N LYS A 259 -9.01 -1.43 8.46
CA LYS A 259 -9.99 -1.92 7.49
C LYS A 259 -10.54 -0.75 6.67
N THR A 260 -10.85 -1.00 5.41
CA THR A 260 -11.36 0.01 4.46
C THR A 260 -12.85 -0.09 4.23
N ASP A 261 -13.51 -1.02 4.92
CA ASP A 261 -14.95 -1.19 4.97
C ASP A 261 -15.40 -1.67 6.36
N THR A 262 -16.71 -1.74 6.58
CA THR A 262 -17.34 -2.22 7.82
C THR A 262 -18.19 -3.47 7.60
N LEU A 263 -17.90 -4.24 6.53
CA LEU A 263 -18.58 -5.50 6.29
C LEU A 263 -18.34 -6.46 7.46
N PRO A 264 -19.34 -7.29 7.84
CA PRO A 264 -19.20 -8.23 8.96
C PRO A 264 -17.95 -9.09 8.89
N ILE A 265 -17.62 -9.59 7.71
CA ILE A 265 -16.40 -10.39 7.50
C ILE A 265 -15.13 -9.58 7.74
N SER A 266 -15.08 -8.32 7.30
CA SER A 266 -13.96 -7.42 7.49
C SER A 266 -13.72 -7.10 8.97
N LEU A 267 -14.81 -6.85 9.70
CA LEU A 267 -14.76 -6.61 11.13
C LEU A 267 -14.28 -7.85 11.88
N GLN A 268 -14.84 -9.01 11.56
CA GLN A 268 -14.44 -10.28 12.19
C GLN A 268 -12.95 -10.58 11.98
N GLU A 269 -12.44 -10.42 10.76
CA GLU A 269 -11.02 -10.62 10.49
C GLU A 269 -10.16 -9.61 11.20
N GLY A 270 -10.55 -8.31 11.21
CA GLY A 270 -9.79 -7.25 11.88
C GLY A 270 -9.64 -7.52 13.37
N VAL A 271 -10.74 -7.91 14.02
CA VAL A 271 -10.75 -8.29 15.45
C VAL A 271 -9.90 -9.53 15.69
N THR A 272 -10.07 -10.57 14.89
CA THR A 272 -9.29 -11.82 15.02
C THR A 272 -7.79 -11.53 14.90
N GLN A 273 -7.38 -10.72 13.92
CA GLN A 273 -5.98 -10.33 13.75
C GLN A 273 -5.45 -9.58 14.98
N LEU A 274 -6.17 -8.59 15.49
CA LEU A 274 -5.77 -7.84 16.68
C LEU A 274 -5.61 -8.75 17.91
N LEU A 275 -6.56 -9.63 18.16
CA LEU A 275 -6.51 -10.57 19.29
C LEU A 275 -5.32 -11.53 19.16
N LEU A 276 -5.13 -12.17 18.00
CA LEU A 276 -3.98 -13.06 17.76
C LEU A 276 -2.64 -12.35 17.93
N GLN A 277 -2.53 -11.12 17.45
CA GLN A 277 -1.31 -10.30 17.57
C GLN A 277 -1.00 -9.88 18.99
N SER A 278 -2.00 -9.83 19.87
CA SER A 278 -1.83 -9.46 21.28
C SER A 278 -1.47 -10.63 22.19
N LEU A 279 -1.74 -11.88 21.79
CA LEU A 279 -1.56 -13.08 22.65
C LEU A 279 -0.14 -13.26 23.19
N ASN A 280 0.87 -12.88 22.41
CA ASN A 280 2.28 -13.06 22.76
C ASN A 280 2.90 -11.82 23.44
N ILE A 281 2.08 -10.85 23.83
CA ILE A 281 2.55 -9.64 24.49
C ILE A 281 2.30 -9.78 26.00
N PRO A 282 3.36 -9.79 26.86
CA PRO A 282 3.24 -10.17 28.25
C PRO A 282 2.58 -9.10 29.15
N HIS A 283 2.14 -7.98 28.58
CA HIS A 283 1.51 -6.88 29.31
C HIS A 283 0.28 -6.36 28.57
N ARG A 284 -0.55 -5.61 29.31
CA ARG A 284 -1.79 -5.07 28.74
C ARG A 284 -1.48 -4.11 27.58
N THR A 285 -1.98 -4.45 26.39
CA THR A 285 -1.82 -3.70 25.15
C THR A 285 -3.21 -3.25 24.68
N ARG A 286 -3.32 -2.00 24.25
CA ARG A 286 -4.56 -1.48 23.66
C ARG A 286 -4.69 -1.92 22.21
N LEU A 287 -5.89 -2.27 21.81
CA LEU A 287 -6.17 -2.76 20.46
C LEU A 287 -7.10 -1.77 19.74
N PHE A 288 -6.65 -1.27 18.61
CA PHE A 288 -7.41 -0.30 17.80
C PHE A 288 -7.77 -0.88 16.43
N LEU A 289 -9.06 -0.88 16.12
CA LEU A 289 -9.56 -1.21 14.79
C LEU A 289 -9.93 0.09 14.05
N ALA A 290 -9.09 0.50 13.10
CA ALA A 290 -9.34 1.70 12.31
C ALA A 290 -10.36 1.41 11.19
N LEU A 291 -11.43 2.22 11.14
CA LEU A 291 -12.60 2.02 10.29
C LEU A 291 -13.00 3.33 9.57
N PRO A 292 -13.54 3.25 8.31
CA PRO A 292 -13.95 4.42 7.54
C PRO A 292 -15.24 5.09 8.05
N VAL A 293 -16.07 4.34 8.76
CA VAL A 293 -17.34 4.80 9.36
C VAL A 293 -17.56 4.11 10.70
N PRO A 294 -18.32 4.73 11.62
CA PRO A 294 -18.69 4.09 12.87
C PRO A 294 -19.46 2.78 12.61
N PRO A 295 -19.12 1.69 13.30
CA PRO A 295 -19.91 0.47 13.23
C PRO A 295 -21.26 0.66 13.95
N GLU A 296 -22.23 -0.22 13.67
CA GLU A 296 -23.51 -0.22 14.37
C GLU A 296 -23.34 -0.37 15.89
N ALA A 297 -24.28 0.18 16.66
CA ALA A 297 -24.20 0.22 18.13
C ALA A 297 -23.99 -1.16 18.78
N GLU A 298 -24.60 -2.20 18.21
CA GLU A 298 -24.42 -3.58 18.70
C GLU A 298 -23.01 -4.10 18.44
N VAL A 299 -22.44 -3.82 17.26
CA VAL A 299 -21.07 -4.17 16.92
C VAL A 299 -20.09 -3.40 17.82
N TRP A 300 -20.35 -2.11 18.05
CA TRP A 300 -19.54 -1.29 18.96
C TRP A 300 -19.49 -1.91 20.37
N ARG A 301 -20.64 -2.29 20.93
CA ARG A 301 -20.70 -2.97 22.24
C ARG A 301 -19.91 -4.28 22.27
N ARG A 302 -19.96 -5.08 21.20
CA ARG A 302 -19.18 -6.33 21.10
C ARG A 302 -17.69 -6.06 21.04
N LEU A 303 -17.23 -5.07 20.26
CA LEU A 303 -15.84 -4.65 20.22
C LEU A 303 -15.34 -4.23 21.59
N SER A 304 -16.10 -3.39 22.31
CA SER A 304 -15.74 -2.95 23.66
C SER A 304 -15.62 -4.12 24.65
N LYS A 305 -16.48 -5.13 24.59
CA LYS A 305 -16.37 -6.37 25.41
C LYS A 305 -15.07 -7.15 25.12
N MET A 306 -14.53 -7.04 23.91
CA MET A 306 -13.26 -7.67 23.51
C MET A 306 -12.06 -6.76 23.73
N ASN A 307 -12.23 -5.60 24.40
CA ASN A 307 -11.21 -4.57 24.58
C ASN A 307 -10.59 -4.10 23.26
N VAL A 308 -11.40 -4.02 22.21
CA VAL A 308 -11.02 -3.47 20.90
C VAL A 308 -11.70 -2.11 20.75
N ASP A 309 -10.90 -1.06 20.63
CA ASP A 309 -11.37 0.32 20.47
C ASP A 309 -11.53 0.64 18.98
N PRO A 310 -12.74 1.00 18.48
CA PRO A 310 -12.90 1.52 17.12
C PRO A 310 -12.23 2.89 17.00
N LEU A 311 -11.36 3.04 15.99
CA LEU A 311 -10.76 4.32 15.62
C LEU A 311 -11.33 4.75 14.27
N ILE A 312 -12.15 5.80 14.28
CA ILE A 312 -12.82 6.24 13.05
C ILE A 312 -11.93 7.20 12.29
N TYR A 313 -11.75 6.94 10.98
CA TYR A 313 -11.10 7.87 10.08
C TYR A 313 -12.06 8.37 9.00
N THR A 314 -11.79 9.56 8.50
CA THR A 314 -12.55 10.18 7.41
C THR A 314 -11.60 10.61 6.30
N TRP A 315 -12.10 10.67 5.07
CA TRP A 315 -11.32 11.16 3.95
C TRP A 315 -11.45 12.69 3.81
N ARG A 316 -10.30 13.37 3.71
CA ARG A 316 -10.22 14.77 3.27
C ARG A 316 -9.40 14.79 1.97
N GLY A 317 -10.11 14.80 0.84
CA GLY A 317 -9.50 14.57 -0.47
C GLY A 317 -8.80 13.20 -0.51
N GLU A 318 -7.51 13.19 -0.74
CA GLU A 318 -6.71 11.96 -0.83
C GLU A 318 -6.12 11.46 0.51
N LYS A 319 -6.33 12.18 1.63
CA LYS A 319 -5.76 11.87 2.96
C LYS A 319 -6.81 11.30 3.91
N ALA A 320 -6.44 10.24 4.63
CA ALA A 320 -7.20 9.76 5.77
C ALA A 320 -6.87 10.59 7.02
N ILE A 321 -7.90 11.09 7.71
CA ILE A 321 -7.79 11.94 8.90
C ILE A 321 -8.39 11.20 10.08
N PHE A 322 -7.71 11.25 11.24
CA PHE A 322 -8.07 10.55 12.47
C PHE A 322 -8.37 11.57 13.58
N PRO A 323 -9.59 12.17 13.62
CA PRO A 323 -9.87 13.28 14.52
C PRO A 323 -9.73 12.95 16.00
N ASP A 324 -10.08 11.73 16.41
CA ASP A 324 -10.13 11.31 17.82
C ASP A 324 -8.89 10.54 18.28
N LEU A 325 -7.88 10.36 17.43
CA LEU A 325 -6.73 9.49 17.72
C LEU A 325 -6.00 9.89 19.00
N VAL A 326 -5.59 11.15 19.10
CA VAL A 326 -4.78 11.65 20.23
C VAL A 326 -5.59 11.59 21.51
N SER A 327 -6.85 12.04 21.49
CA SER A 327 -7.73 11.99 22.65
C SER A 327 -8.02 10.56 23.13
N GLN A 328 -8.17 9.61 22.20
CA GLN A 328 -8.34 8.20 22.55
C GLN A 328 -7.07 7.62 23.19
N LEU A 329 -5.88 7.95 22.68
CA LEU A 329 -4.62 7.45 23.21
C LEU A 329 -4.32 7.97 24.62
N HIS A 330 -4.74 9.20 24.93
CA HIS A 330 -4.57 9.79 26.27
C HIS A 330 -5.65 9.39 27.28
N ARG A 331 -6.71 8.69 26.88
CA ARG A 331 -7.65 8.12 27.85
C ARG A 331 -6.93 7.06 28.66
N GLU A 332 -6.55 7.41 29.88
CA GLU A 332 -6.14 6.44 30.90
C GLU A 332 -7.27 5.41 31.05
N THR A 333 -6.90 4.16 31.14
CA THR A 333 -7.83 3.08 31.45
C THR A 333 -8.45 3.39 32.81
N ILE A 334 -9.68 3.88 32.82
CA ILE A 334 -10.47 3.97 34.05
C ILE A 334 -10.59 2.53 34.56
N PRO A 335 -10.05 2.19 35.73
CA PRO A 335 -10.27 0.88 36.31
C PRO A 335 -11.77 0.75 36.52
N THR A 336 -12.42 -0.20 35.88
CA THR A 336 -13.76 -0.66 36.27
C THR A 336 -13.65 -1.14 37.71
N LYS A 337 -14.11 -0.31 38.63
CA LYS A 337 -14.36 -0.73 40.03
C LYS A 337 -15.38 -1.85 39.94
N THR A 338 -14.93 -3.07 40.06
CA THR A 338 -15.75 -4.19 40.49
C THR A 338 -16.03 -3.95 41.96
N GLU A 339 -17.19 -3.38 42.28
CA GLU A 339 -17.73 -3.40 43.64
C GLU A 339 -18.04 -4.85 43.97
N HIS A 340 -17.09 -5.54 44.60
CA HIS A 340 -17.43 -6.64 45.47
C HIS A 340 -18.02 -6.03 46.76
N LYS A 341 -19.33 -5.94 46.82
CA LYS A 341 -20.04 -5.93 48.10
C LYS A 341 -20.00 -7.36 48.62
N GLU A 342 -19.06 -7.65 49.46
CA GLU A 342 -19.19 -8.69 50.50
C GLU A 342 -20.23 -8.18 51.46
N ASN A 343 -21.35 -8.86 51.54
CA ASN A 343 -22.30 -8.75 52.62
C ASN A 343 -21.83 -9.68 53.75
N GLU A 344 -21.66 -9.10 54.92
CA GLU A 344 -21.74 -9.79 56.19
C GLU A 344 -23.10 -10.48 56.39
#